data_0666f4171be5f124ca9103eff8e2dc0b
#
_entry.id   0666f4171be5f124ca9103eff8e2dc0b
#
_cell.length_a   1.000
_cell.length_b   1.000
_cell.length_c   1.000
_cell.angle_alpha   90.00
_cell.angle_beta   90.00
_cell.angle_gamma   90.00
#
_symmetry.space_group_name_H-M   'P 1'
#
loop_
_entity.id
_entity.type
_entity.pdbx_description
1 polymer ?
#
loop_
_entity_poly.entity_id
_entity_poly.type
_entity_poly.pdbx_seq_one_letter_code
_entity_poly.pdbx_strand_id
1 'polypeptide(L)' 'MILQVKVKPRARVSELAQVADGTWVAKLKAPPVDGKANDELISLVAEKFHCRKAAVTIKAGASGRMKLVEVETGS' A
#
# COMPACT_ATOMS: atom_id res chain seq x y z
N MET A 1 1.28 -13.31 1.25
CA MET A 1 2.46 -12.42 1.19
C MET A 1 2.19 -11.18 2.00
N ILE A 2 3.08 -10.85 2.90
CA ILE A 2 2.93 -9.67 3.76
C ILE A 2 3.98 -8.64 3.37
N LEU A 3 3.53 -7.42 3.14
CA LEU A 3 4.41 -6.31 2.78
C LEU A 3 4.43 -5.29 3.91
N GLN A 4 5.61 -4.79 4.21
CA GLN A 4 5.74 -3.63 5.07
C GLN A 4 5.78 -2.41 4.15
N VAL A 5 4.79 -1.55 4.28
CA VAL A 5 4.64 -0.42 3.37
C VAL A 5 4.69 0.88 4.14
N LYS A 6 5.62 1.74 3.76
CA LYS A 6 5.70 3.08 4.30
C LYS A 6 4.89 4.00 3.39
N VAL A 7 3.91 4.68 3.96
CA VAL A 7 2.99 5.51 3.19
C VAL A 7 3.42 6.97 3.25
N LYS A 8 3.49 7.60 2.09
CA LYS A 8 3.78 9.04 1.99
C LYS A 8 2.57 9.73 1.37
N PRO A 9 1.70 10.31 2.20
CA PRO A 9 0.49 10.97 1.67
C PRO A 9 0.81 12.32 1.03
N ARG A 10 -0.13 12.85 0.31
CA ARG A 10 -0.03 14.16 -0.33
C ARG A 10 1.14 14.24 -1.30
N ALA A 11 1.42 13.15 -1.98
CA ALA A 11 2.44 13.14 -3.01
C ALA A 11 1.87 13.67 -4.31
N ARG A 12 2.73 14.01 -5.23
CA ARG A 12 2.30 14.49 -6.53
C ARG A 12 1.88 13.35 -7.46
N VAL A 13 2.39 12.16 -7.19
CA VAL A 13 2.10 11.00 -8.02
C VAL A 13 1.76 9.83 -7.12
N SER A 14 1.02 8.87 -7.66
CA SER A 14 0.77 7.61 -6.98
C SER A 14 1.82 6.62 -7.47
N GLU A 15 2.59 6.08 -6.54
CA GLU A 15 3.69 5.18 -6.91
C GLU A 15 3.97 4.19 -5.79
N LEU A 16 4.27 2.96 -6.16
CA LEU A 16 4.68 1.94 -5.20
C LEU A 16 6.02 1.39 -5.65
N ALA A 17 7.02 1.48 -4.80
CA ALA A 17 8.36 1.02 -5.11
C ALA A 17 8.97 0.31 -3.92
N GLN A 18 9.78 -0.70 -4.20
CA GLN A 18 10.50 -1.41 -3.15
C GLN A 18 11.89 -0.80 -3.01
N VAL A 19 12.28 -0.52 -1.77
CA VAL A 19 13.61 0.00 -1.51
C VAL A 19 14.56 -1.13 -1.18
N ALA A 20 15.86 -0.79 -1.05
CA ALA A 20 16.92 -1.79 -0.98
C ALA A 20 16.79 -2.77 0.18
N ASP A 21 16.20 -2.36 1.28
CA ASP A 21 16.06 -3.23 2.44
C ASP A 21 14.82 -4.12 2.40
N GLY A 22 14.07 -4.08 1.30
CA GLY A 22 12.87 -4.88 1.17
C GLY A 22 11.58 -4.19 1.56
N THR A 23 11.66 -3.04 2.18
CA THR A 23 10.47 -2.27 2.54
C THR A 23 9.89 -1.61 1.30
N TRP A 24 8.57 -1.53 1.25
CA TRP A 24 7.90 -0.84 0.15
C TRP A 24 7.57 0.58 0.56
N VAL A 25 7.64 1.49 -0.39
CA VAL A 25 7.23 2.88 -0.18
C VAL A 25 6.08 3.18 -1.13
N ALA A 26 4.98 3.62 -0.58
CA ALA A 26 3.80 3.99 -1.36
C ALA A 26 3.61 5.49 -1.29
N LYS A 27 3.74 6.15 -2.43
CA LYS A 27 3.42 7.57 -2.55
C LYS A 27 1.97 7.69 -2.95
N LEU A 28 1.19 8.39 -2.17
CA LEU A 28 -0.24 8.53 -2.39
C LEU A 28 -0.59 9.99 -2.59
N LYS A 29 -1.45 10.26 -3.56
CA LYS A 29 -1.94 11.62 -3.78
C LYS A 29 -2.95 12.01 -2.71
N ALA A 30 -3.68 11.04 -2.19
CA ALA A 30 -4.72 11.30 -1.21
C ALA A 30 -4.14 11.81 0.10
N PRO A 31 -4.88 12.65 0.81
CA PRO A 31 -4.48 13.05 2.16
C PRO A 31 -4.65 11.87 3.12
N PRO A 32 -4.02 11.92 4.29
CA PRO A 32 -4.12 10.83 5.26
C PRO A 32 -5.44 10.88 6.03
N VAL A 33 -6.54 10.83 5.30
CA VAL A 33 -7.87 10.80 5.91
C VAL A 33 -8.49 9.44 5.68
N ASP A 34 -9.47 9.11 6.51
CA ASP A 34 -10.05 7.79 6.56
C ASP A 34 -10.53 7.31 5.20
N GLY A 35 -10.11 6.13 4.83
CA GLY A 35 -10.59 5.43 3.67
C GLY A 35 -9.91 5.82 2.37
N LYS A 36 -9.66 7.07 2.14
CA LYS A 36 -9.14 7.50 0.84
C LYS A 36 -7.71 7.02 0.59
N ALA A 37 -6.83 7.21 1.55
CA ALA A 37 -5.46 6.75 1.40
C ALA A 37 -5.40 5.23 1.34
N ASN A 38 -6.22 4.56 2.14
CA ASN A 38 -6.26 3.11 2.12
C ASN A 38 -6.76 2.58 0.77
N ASP A 39 -7.78 3.19 0.21
CA ASP A 39 -8.29 2.78 -1.10
C ASP A 39 -7.23 2.95 -2.18
N GLU A 40 -6.53 4.06 -2.15
CA GLU A 40 -5.46 4.30 -3.12
C GLU A 40 -4.33 3.31 -2.95
N LEU A 41 -3.95 3.01 -1.72
CA LEU A 41 -2.91 2.03 -1.44
C LEU A 41 -3.30 0.64 -1.96
N ILE A 42 -4.53 0.22 -1.70
CA ILE A 42 -5.02 -1.06 -2.20
C ILE A 42 -4.96 -1.11 -3.72
N SER A 43 -5.36 -0.04 -4.38
CA SER A 43 -5.31 0.02 -5.84
C SER A 43 -3.89 -0.10 -6.36
N LEU A 44 -2.95 0.60 -5.73
CA LEU A 44 -1.55 0.55 -6.15
C LEU A 44 -0.96 -0.85 -5.98
N VAL A 45 -1.24 -1.48 -4.84
CA VAL A 45 -0.72 -2.81 -4.58
C VAL A 45 -1.32 -3.83 -5.55
N ALA A 46 -2.63 -3.76 -5.76
CA ALA A 46 -3.30 -4.67 -6.68
C ALA A 46 -2.74 -4.54 -8.09
N GLU A 47 -2.51 -3.32 -8.53
CA GLU A 47 -1.94 -3.08 -9.86
C GLU A 47 -0.51 -3.57 -9.95
N LYS A 48 0.29 -3.34 -8.93
CA LYS A 48 1.69 -3.76 -8.93
C LYS A 48 1.83 -5.27 -9.00
N PHE A 49 0.97 -5.98 -8.33
CA PHE A 49 1.05 -7.44 -8.27
C PHE A 49 0.06 -8.13 -9.21
N HIS A 50 -0.61 -7.37 -10.04
CA HIS A 50 -1.53 -7.90 -11.05
C HIS A 50 -2.61 -8.78 -10.44
N CYS A 51 -3.23 -8.30 -9.37
CA CYS A 51 -4.28 -9.04 -8.70
C CYS A 51 -5.50 -8.15 -8.48
N ARG A 52 -6.56 -8.74 -7.96
CA ARG A 52 -7.77 -8.01 -7.66
C ARG A 52 -7.60 -7.19 -6.38
N LYS A 53 -8.32 -6.11 -6.28
CA LYS A 53 -8.33 -5.33 -5.04
C LYS A 53 -8.77 -6.19 -3.86
N ALA A 54 -9.70 -7.13 -4.08
CA ALA A 54 -10.16 -8.01 -3.02
C ALA A 54 -9.06 -8.91 -2.47
N ALA A 55 -7.99 -9.12 -3.22
CA ALA A 55 -6.86 -9.92 -2.77
C ALA A 55 -5.89 -9.13 -1.89
N VAL A 56 -6.11 -7.84 -1.75
CA VAL A 56 -5.23 -6.96 -0.97
C VAL A 56 -5.96 -6.55 0.30
N THR A 57 -5.33 -6.81 1.45
CA THR A 57 -5.92 -6.46 2.74
C THR A 57 -4.90 -5.70 3.57
N ILE A 58 -5.32 -4.59 4.16
CA ILE A 58 -4.48 -3.85 5.08
C ILE A 58 -4.70 -4.45 6.46
N LYS A 59 -3.67 -5.12 6.98
CA LYS A 59 -3.80 -5.90 8.22
C LYS A 59 -3.61 -5.06 9.47
N ALA A 60 -2.71 -4.12 9.43
CA ALA A 60 -2.44 -3.31 10.60
C ALA A 60 -1.85 -1.99 10.17
N GLY A 61 -2.27 -0.94 10.85
CA GLY A 61 -1.59 0.32 10.79
C GLY A 61 -0.71 0.38 12.00
N ALA A 62 0.53 -0.01 11.88
CA ALA A 62 1.47 0.35 12.91
C ALA A 62 1.48 1.86 12.94
N SER A 63 1.67 2.43 14.08
CA SER A 63 1.50 3.87 14.28
C SER A 63 1.98 4.69 13.08
N GLY A 64 1.16 5.58 12.65
CA GLY A 64 1.54 6.53 11.64
C GLY A 64 1.53 5.99 10.23
N ARG A 65 2.67 6.03 9.58
CA ARG A 65 2.75 5.80 8.13
C ARG A 65 3.15 4.41 7.70
N MET A 66 3.45 3.53 8.65
CA MET A 66 3.79 2.15 8.30
C MET A 66 2.54 1.30 8.36
N LYS A 67 2.34 0.49 7.34
CA LYS A 67 1.20 -0.41 7.28
C LYS A 67 1.66 -1.79 6.87
N LEU A 68 0.97 -2.80 7.39
CA LEU A 68 1.16 -4.17 6.95
C LEU A 68 0.06 -4.50 5.95
N VAL A 69 0.47 -4.91 4.78
CA VAL A 69 -0.46 -5.21 3.70
C VAL A 69 -0.30 -6.66 3.30
N GLU A 70 -1.40 -7.39 3.31
CA GLU A 70 -1.38 -8.78 2.89
C GLU A 70 -1.90 -8.87 1.47
N VAL A 71 -1.19 -9.60 0.63
CA VAL A 71 -1.60 -9.87 -0.75
C VAL A 71 -1.79 -11.37 -0.89
N GLU A 72 -2.98 -11.78 -1.31
CA GLU A 72 -3.23 -13.18 -1.59
C GLU A 72 -2.68 -13.48 -2.98
N THR A 73 -1.64 -14.30 -3.01
CA THR A 73 -0.99 -14.64 -4.27
C THR A 73 -1.35 -16.04 -4.72
N GLY A 74 -2.35 -16.60 -4.19
CA GLY A 74 -2.56 -18.00 -4.41
C GLY A 74 -3.37 -18.29 -5.59
N SER A 75 -3.73 -17.73 -6.35
CA SER A 75 -4.43 -18.34 -7.45
C SER A 75 -5.26 -19.49 -7.15
#